data_599665154fd2570edf05885e778c362b
#
_entry.id   599665154fd2570edf05885e778c362b
#
_cell.length_a   1.000
_cell.length_b   1.000
_cell.length_c   1.000
_cell.angle_alpha   90.00
_cell.angle_beta   90.00
_cell.angle_gamma   90.00
#
_symmetry.space_group_name_H-M   'P 1'
#
loop_
_entity.id
_entity.type
_entity.pdbx_description
1 polymer ?
#
loop_
_entity_poly.entity_id
_entity_poly.type
_entity_poly.pdbx_seq_one_letter_code
_entity_poly.pdbx_strand_id
1 'polypeptide(L)'
;MKAKEEIEILRERIDMIDIEIVDKLAERMRISEKIGRYKKEHNMAIHQEDRFAKVIENITKEANKKKISAGFICAIYKIIHSESKKNQL
;
A
#
# COMPACT_ATOMS: atom_id res chain seq x y z
N MET A 1 -7.82 0.90 -36.52
CA MET A 1 -6.87 2.01 -36.34
C MET A 1 -7.19 2.80 -35.11
N LYS A 2 -8.39 3.43 -35.04
CA LYS A 2 -8.78 4.21 -33.85
C LYS A 2 -8.80 3.38 -32.56
N ALA A 3 -9.31 2.14 -32.60
CA ALA A 3 -9.37 1.28 -31.43
C ALA A 3 -7.96 0.95 -30.86
N LYS A 4 -6.98 0.76 -31.75
CA LYS A 4 -5.61 0.48 -31.36
C LYS A 4 -4.97 1.71 -30.71
N GLU A 5 -5.22 2.90 -31.28
CA GLU A 5 -4.72 4.16 -30.73
C GLU A 5 -5.32 4.45 -29.37
N GLU A 6 -6.63 4.19 -29.18
CA GLU A 6 -7.28 4.38 -27.89
C GLU A 6 -6.74 3.44 -26.83
N ILE A 7 -6.44 2.18 -27.19
CA ILE A 7 -5.83 1.22 -26.26
C ILE A 7 -4.46 1.73 -25.82
N GLU A 8 -3.65 2.25 -26.75
CA GLU A 8 -2.33 2.78 -26.42
C GLU A 8 -2.42 3.97 -25.47
N ILE A 9 -3.38 4.88 -25.70
CA ILE A 9 -3.62 6.02 -24.81
C ILE A 9 -4.01 5.54 -23.41
N LEU A 10 -4.88 4.56 -23.33
CA LEU A 10 -5.30 3.99 -22.03
C LEU A 10 -4.16 3.29 -21.31
N ARG A 11 -3.31 2.59 -22.06
CA ARG A 11 -2.12 1.96 -21.48
C ARG A 11 -1.13 2.98 -20.94
N GLU A 12 -0.94 4.10 -21.64
CA GLU A 12 -0.10 5.19 -21.14
C GLU A 12 -0.63 5.75 -19.83
N ARG A 13 -1.96 5.86 -19.69
CA ARG A 13 -2.59 6.28 -18.44
C ARG A 13 -2.35 5.29 -17.32
N ILE A 14 -2.41 3.99 -17.62
CA ILE A 14 -2.08 2.95 -16.65
C ILE A 14 -0.62 3.06 -16.21
N ASP A 15 0.29 3.27 -17.17
CA ASP A 15 1.72 3.41 -16.86
C ASP A 15 1.98 4.56 -15.89
N MET A 16 1.28 5.68 -16.08
CA MET A 16 1.39 6.82 -15.17
C MET A 16 0.85 6.49 -13.77
N ILE A 17 -0.27 5.78 -13.71
CA ILE A 17 -0.85 5.33 -12.44
C ILE A 17 0.11 4.39 -11.72
N ASP A 18 0.74 3.49 -12.46
CA ASP A 18 1.72 2.55 -11.88
C ASP A 18 2.88 3.29 -11.21
N ILE A 19 3.37 4.35 -11.85
CA ILE A 19 4.42 5.20 -11.26
C ILE A 19 3.91 5.84 -9.97
N GLU A 20 2.67 6.35 -9.94
CA GLU A 20 2.06 6.93 -8.75
C GLU A 20 1.95 5.90 -7.63
N ILE A 21 1.60 4.66 -7.95
CA ILE A 21 1.54 3.58 -6.96
C ILE A 21 2.92 3.34 -6.35
N VAL A 22 3.96 3.25 -7.18
CA VAL A 22 5.33 3.05 -6.70
C VAL A 22 5.78 4.23 -5.84
N ASP A 23 5.48 5.46 -6.25
CA ASP A 23 5.80 6.66 -5.45
C ASP A 23 5.13 6.62 -4.08
N LYS A 24 3.87 6.21 -4.02
CA LYS A 24 3.14 6.10 -2.74
C LYS A 24 3.67 4.98 -1.86
N LEU A 25 4.05 3.87 -2.46
CA LEU A 25 4.69 2.78 -1.71
C LEU A 25 6.02 3.23 -1.13
N ALA A 26 6.85 3.94 -1.91
CA ALA A 26 8.12 4.47 -1.44
C ALA A 26 7.92 5.44 -0.26
N GLU A 27 6.95 6.33 -0.36
CA GLU A 27 6.58 7.26 0.70
C GLU A 27 6.17 6.52 1.97
N ARG A 28 5.31 5.51 1.81
CA ARG A 28 4.83 4.69 2.92
C ARG A 28 5.98 3.96 3.62
N MET A 29 6.92 3.42 2.84
CA MET A 29 8.08 2.71 3.41
C MET A 29 9.03 3.65 4.16
N ARG A 30 9.22 4.88 3.67
CA ARG A 30 10.01 5.90 4.39
C ARG A 30 9.39 6.24 5.74
N ILE A 31 8.06 6.37 5.77
CA ILE A 31 7.33 6.63 7.02
C ILE A 31 7.45 5.42 7.96
N SER A 32 7.36 4.22 7.42
CA SER A 32 7.53 2.98 8.19
C SER A 32 8.91 2.91 8.86
N GLU A 33 9.97 3.31 8.15
CA GLU A 33 11.31 3.41 8.73
C GLU A 33 11.38 4.39 9.89
N LYS A 34 10.74 5.55 9.74
CA LYS A 34 10.68 6.56 10.81
C LYS A 34 9.97 6.01 12.05
N ILE A 35 8.87 5.30 11.84
CA ILE A 35 8.13 4.65 12.92
C ILE A 35 9.02 3.61 13.62
N GLY A 36 9.76 2.83 12.85
CA GLY A 36 10.69 1.85 13.39
C GLY A 36 11.75 2.47 14.29
N ARG A 37 12.35 3.58 13.84
CA ARG A 37 13.34 4.32 14.63
C ARG A 37 12.72 4.87 15.92
N TYR A 38 11.52 5.45 15.83
CA TYR A 38 10.80 5.96 16.99
C TYR A 38 10.52 4.85 18.02
N LYS A 39 10.06 3.70 17.54
CA LYS A 39 9.79 2.55 18.41
C LYS A 39 11.05 2.08 19.14
N LYS A 40 12.19 2.01 18.45
CA LYS A 40 13.47 1.65 19.07
C LYS A 40 13.88 2.64 20.15
N GLU A 41 13.75 3.94 19.87
CA GLU A 41 14.09 5.01 20.81
C GLU A 41 13.22 5.00 22.06
N HIS A 42 12.00 4.50 21.95
CA HIS A 42 11.02 4.49 23.05
C HIS A 42 10.72 3.08 23.59
N ASN A 43 11.53 2.10 23.19
CA ASN A 43 11.37 0.71 23.63
C ASN A 43 9.98 0.13 23.36
N MET A 44 9.41 0.46 22.19
CA MET A 44 8.10 -0.03 21.77
C MET A 44 8.23 -1.28 20.90
N ALA A 45 7.25 -2.16 20.97
CA ALA A 45 7.21 -3.36 20.15
C ALA A 45 7.04 -2.99 18.67
N ILE A 46 7.83 -3.65 17.79
CA ILE A 46 7.75 -3.44 16.34
C ILE A 46 6.46 -4.02 15.79
N HIS A 47 6.12 -5.25 16.20
CA HIS A 47 4.90 -5.91 15.76
C HIS A 47 3.73 -5.57 16.68
N GLN A 48 2.70 -4.94 16.11
CA GLN A 48 1.48 -4.61 16.81
C GLN A 48 0.30 -5.13 16.01
N GLU A 49 -0.26 -6.26 16.43
CA GLU A 49 -1.36 -6.95 15.72
C GLU A 49 -2.60 -6.06 15.56
N ASP A 50 -2.92 -5.28 16.58
CA ASP A 50 -4.08 -4.37 16.54
C ASP A 50 -3.95 -3.35 15.42
N ARG A 51 -2.73 -2.89 15.14
CA ARG A 51 -2.50 -1.94 14.05
C ARG A 51 -2.79 -2.57 12.69
N PHE A 52 -2.33 -3.80 12.45
CA PHE A 52 -2.60 -4.48 11.19
C PHE A 52 -4.09 -4.72 10.98
N ALA A 53 -4.79 -5.19 12.00
CA ALA A 53 -6.24 -5.39 11.95
C ALA A 53 -6.97 -4.09 11.61
N LYS A 54 -6.53 -2.97 12.19
CA LYS A 54 -7.11 -1.65 11.92
C LYS A 54 -6.87 -1.21 10.49
N VAL A 55 -5.67 -1.42 9.96
CA VAL A 55 -5.35 -1.11 8.56
C VAL A 55 -6.26 -1.91 7.62
N ILE A 56 -6.38 -3.22 7.84
CA ILE A 56 -7.24 -4.08 7.01
C ILE A 56 -8.69 -3.60 7.06
N GLU A 57 -9.20 -3.27 8.23
CA GLU A 57 -10.55 -2.73 8.37
C GLU A 57 -10.73 -1.45 7.53
N ASN A 58 -9.81 -0.51 7.66
CA ASN A 58 -9.89 0.77 6.96
C ASN A 58 -9.81 0.61 5.45
N ILE A 59 -8.85 -0.16 4.94
CA ILE A 59 -8.67 -0.33 3.49
C ILE A 59 -9.78 -1.14 2.86
N THR A 60 -10.38 -2.08 3.61
CA THR A 60 -11.53 -2.85 3.13
C THR A 60 -12.72 -1.93 2.92
N LYS A 61 -12.96 -1.02 3.85
CA LYS A 61 -14.01 -0.01 3.71
C LYS A 61 -13.79 0.87 2.48
N GLU A 62 -12.56 1.33 2.27
CA GLU A 62 -12.22 2.15 1.09
C GLU A 62 -12.39 1.37 -0.20
N ALA A 63 -11.95 0.09 -0.22
CA ALA A 63 -12.11 -0.77 -1.40
C ALA A 63 -13.59 -0.92 -1.75
N ASN A 64 -14.44 -1.16 -0.76
CA ASN A 64 -15.89 -1.30 -0.97
C ASN A 64 -16.52 -0.04 -1.55
N LYS A 65 -16.11 1.14 -1.06
CA LYS A 65 -16.58 2.43 -1.58
C LYS A 65 -16.20 2.60 -3.06
N LYS A 66 -15.05 2.11 -3.45
CA LYS A 66 -14.48 2.29 -4.80
C LYS A 66 -14.75 1.10 -5.71
N LYS A 67 -15.54 0.15 -5.24
CA LYS A 67 -15.93 -1.05 -6.00
C LYS A 67 -14.72 -1.90 -6.41
N ILE A 68 -13.73 -2.00 -5.53
CA ILE A 68 -12.56 -2.86 -5.70
C ILE A 68 -12.73 -4.06 -4.78
N SER A 69 -12.37 -5.25 -5.27
CA SER A 69 -12.47 -6.49 -4.47
C SER A 69 -11.71 -6.37 -3.15
N ALA A 70 -12.41 -6.61 -2.05
CA ALA A 70 -11.81 -6.63 -0.71
C ALA A 70 -10.71 -7.70 -0.60
N GLY A 71 -10.92 -8.87 -1.20
CA GLY A 71 -9.93 -9.94 -1.20
C GLY A 71 -8.63 -9.54 -1.90
N PHE A 72 -8.76 -8.87 -3.03
CA PHE A 72 -7.61 -8.34 -3.79
C PHE A 72 -6.82 -7.33 -2.96
N ILE A 73 -7.51 -6.35 -2.36
CA ILE A 73 -6.88 -5.32 -1.54
C ILE A 73 -6.23 -5.93 -0.30
N CYS A 74 -6.90 -6.85 0.38
CA CYS A 74 -6.34 -7.52 1.55
C CYS A 74 -5.06 -8.29 1.22
N ALA A 75 -5.03 -8.98 0.07
CA ALA A 75 -3.83 -9.70 -0.37
C ALA A 75 -2.64 -8.76 -0.57
N ILE A 76 -2.87 -7.62 -1.22
CA ILE A 76 -1.84 -6.61 -1.44
C ILE A 76 -1.32 -6.07 -0.09
N TYR A 77 -2.23 -5.75 0.83
CA TYR A 77 -1.85 -5.15 2.11
C TYR A 77 -1.15 -6.12 3.05
N LYS A 78 -1.38 -7.42 2.92
CA LYS A 78 -0.58 -8.40 3.65
C LYS A 78 0.89 -8.34 3.23
N ILE A 79 1.14 -8.17 1.93
CA ILE A 79 2.49 -8.04 1.38
C ILE A 79 3.12 -6.73 1.84
N ILE A 80 2.38 -5.63 1.74
CA ILE A 80 2.83 -4.31 2.18
C ILE A 80 3.17 -4.33 3.67
N HIS A 81 2.32 -4.96 4.49
CA HIS A 81 2.54 -5.07 5.92
C HIS A 81 3.83 -5.82 6.24
N SER A 82 4.06 -6.94 5.56
CA SER A 82 5.28 -7.73 5.72
C SER A 82 6.53 -6.90 5.43
N GLU A 83 6.50 -6.13 4.34
CA GLU A 83 7.61 -5.26 3.95
C GLU A 83 7.80 -4.11 4.95
N SER A 84 6.71 -3.52 5.43
CA SER A 84 6.76 -2.45 6.45
C SER A 84 7.42 -2.92 7.74
N LYS A 85 7.14 -4.16 8.16
CA LYS A 85 7.78 -4.74 9.36
C LYS A 85 9.28 -4.88 9.19
N LYS A 86 9.74 -5.31 8.01
CA LYS A 86 11.18 -5.39 7.71
C LYS A 86 11.83 -4.03 7.82
N ASN A 87 11.17 -2.99 7.32
CA ASN A 87 11.69 -1.63 7.35
C ASN A 87 11.77 -1.05 8.77
N GLN A 88 11.05 -1.62 9.73
CA GLN A 88 11.09 -1.18 11.13
C GLN A 88 12.17 -1.89 11.94
N LEU A 89 12.73 -2.95 11.41
CA LEU A 89 13.81 -3.66 12.07
C LEU A 89 15.11 -2.85 12.04
#